data_a18cf7d243a10d9a7d434c10ad012312
#
_entry.id   a18cf7d243a10d9a7d434c10ad012312
#
_cell.length_a   1.000
_cell.length_b   1.000
_cell.length_c   1.000
_cell.angle_alpha   90.00
_cell.angle_beta   90.00
_cell.angle_gamma   90.00
#
_symmetry.space_group_name_H-M   'P 1'
#
loop_
_entity.id
_entity.type
_entity.pdbx_description
1 polymer ?
#
loop_
_entity_poly.entity_id
_entity_poly.type
_entity_poly.pdbx_seq_one_letter_code
_entity_poly.pdbx_strand_id
1 'polypeptide(L)'
;MDLKKRGVEMKEFFDRKIDSYDDTHEKFAATKRLLTENLKEGTVSVLDLGGGTGLELFPLFERFPEARVTVADISPKMLEALMRRPFADRIRTICGDFFETDWGTGYDAVISTSALHHFDPEDKLRLYRKVFDCLREGGQFLNSDKVSGNRAEEERDLAQYAEDPVRWPHMDTPLAPSTELELLENAGFTRITVRLTDQEDYRLFTAVKN
;
A
#
# COMPACT_ATOMS: atom_id res chain seq x y z
N MET A 1 -9.56 17.44 -0.36
CA MET A 1 -8.32 17.99 0.30
C MET A 1 -7.30 18.36 -0.77
N ASP A 2 -6.40 19.34 -0.50
CA ASP A 2 -5.30 19.65 -1.43
C ASP A 2 -4.26 18.50 -1.38
N LEU A 3 -4.21 17.70 -2.45
CA LEU A 3 -3.32 16.55 -2.60
C LEU A 3 -1.83 16.93 -2.44
N LYS A 4 -1.44 18.12 -2.90
CA LYS A 4 -0.06 18.60 -2.78
C LYS A 4 0.34 18.86 -1.34
N LYS A 5 -0.57 19.46 -0.54
CA LYS A 5 -0.34 19.69 0.89
C LYS A 5 -0.20 18.36 1.63
N ARG A 6 -1.07 17.39 1.36
CA ARG A 6 -0.99 16.04 1.94
C ARG A 6 0.33 15.37 1.60
N GLY A 7 0.76 15.42 0.34
CA GLY A 7 2.02 14.82 -0.09
C GLY A 7 3.23 15.36 0.67
N VAL A 8 3.29 16.68 0.92
CA VAL A 8 4.37 17.29 1.69
C VAL A 8 4.36 16.82 3.15
N GLU A 9 3.19 16.81 3.81
CA GLU A 9 3.04 16.37 5.19
C GLU A 9 3.44 14.89 5.37
N MET A 10 2.99 14.02 4.47
CA MET A 10 3.32 12.59 4.48
C MET A 10 4.82 12.35 4.29
N LYS A 11 5.44 13.01 3.32
CA LYS A 11 6.88 12.93 3.08
C LYS A 11 7.67 13.31 4.32
N GLU A 12 7.38 14.48 4.91
CA GLU A 12 8.07 14.96 6.10
C GLU A 12 7.88 14.04 7.30
N PHE A 13 6.68 13.48 7.46
CA PHE A 13 6.38 12.54 8.53
C PHE A 13 7.24 11.28 8.42
N PHE A 14 7.28 10.63 7.25
CA PHE A 14 8.07 9.42 7.05
C PHE A 14 9.58 9.69 7.03
N ASP A 15 10.03 10.81 6.47
CA ASP A 15 11.44 11.23 6.54
C ASP A 15 11.97 11.36 7.98
N ARG A 16 11.10 11.71 8.94
CA ARG A 16 11.44 11.78 10.37
C ARG A 16 11.43 10.43 11.08
N LYS A 17 10.70 9.47 10.54
CA LYS A 17 10.52 8.13 11.15
C LYS A 17 11.61 7.13 10.78
N ILE A 18 12.47 7.44 9.83
CA ILE A 18 13.39 6.49 9.22
C ILE A 18 14.26 5.71 10.22
N ASP A 19 14.77 6.36 11.26
CA ASP A 19 15.70 5.75 12.21
C ASP A 19 15.06 4.68 13.12
N SER A 20 13.73 4.72 13.28
CA SER A 20 12.98 3.77 14.11
C SER A 20 11.94 2.95 13.33
N TYR A 21 11.91 3.13 12.01
CA TYR A 21 10.84 2.56 11.19
C TYR A 21 10.83 1.04 11.24
N ASP A 22 11.96 0.42 10.97
CA ASP A 22 12.06 -1.05 10.91
C ASP A 22 11.69 -1.70 12.25
N ASP A 23 12.24 -1.19 13.35
CA ASP A 23 11.97 -1.70 14.71
C ASP A 23 10.48 -1.63 15.06
N THR A 24 9.84 -0.51 14.73
CA THR A 24 8.40 -0.30 15.01
C THR A 24 7.48 -1.13 14.12
N HIS A 25 7.98 -1.61 12.96
CA HIS A 25 7.21 -2.38 11.98
C HIS A 25 7.55 -3.89 11.96
N GLU A 26 8.47 -4.35 12.83
CA GLU A 26 8.78 -5.79 12.97
C GLU A 26 7.54 -6.60 13.37
N LYS A 27 6.66 -6.04 14.19
CA LYS A 27 5.38 -6.67 14.61
C LYS A 27 4.46 -7.05 13.44
N PHE A 28 4.63 -6.46 12.26
CA PHE A 28 3.86 -6.77 11.05
C PHE A 28 4.50 -7.85 10.16
N ALA A 29 5.52 -8.56 10.63
CA ALA A 29 6.23 -9.56 9.83
C ALA A 29 5.30 -10.69 9.35
N ALA A 30 4.39 -11.18 10.21
CA ALA A 30 3.43 -12.22 9.83
C ALA A 30 2.41 -11.70 8.79
N THR A 31 1.94 -10.47 8.93
CA THR A 31 1.06 -9.80 7.95
C THR A 31 1.72 -9.67 6.57
N LYS A 32 3.01 -9.29 6.52
CA LYS A 32 3.79 -9.20 5.27
C LYS A 32 4.01 -10.57 4.62
N ARG A 33 4.26 -11.59 5.43
CA ARG A 33 4.37 -12.98 4.96
C ARG A 33 3.04 -13.48 4.39
N LEU A 34 1.92 -13.22 5.07
CA LEU A 34 0.58 -13.57 4.60
C LEU A 34 0.28 -12.93 3.23
N LEU A 35 0.65 -11.66 3.01
CA LEU A 35 0.51 -11.01 1.71
C LEU A 35 1.27 -11.81 0.64
N THR A 36 2.54 -12.11 0.88
CA THR A 36 3.38 -12.85 -0.05
C THR A 36 2.83 -14.24 -0.36
N GLU A 37 2.30 -14.95 0.63
CA GLU A 37 1.70 -16.29 0.48
C GLU A 37 0.45 -16.29 -0.41
N ASN A 38 -0.22 -15.15 -0.57
CA ASN A 38 -1.39 -14.99 -1.42
C ASN A 38 -1.08 -14.53 -2.85
N LEU A 39 0.18 -14.24 -3.17
CA LEU A 39 0.61 -14.01 -4.56
C LEU A 39 0.54 -15.32 -5.38
N LYS A 40 0.15 -15.20 -6.65
CA LYS A 40 0.12 -16.32 -7.58
C LYS A 40 1.53 -16.86 -7.86
N GLU A 41 1.61 -18.16 -8.06
CA GLU A 41 2.84 -18.78 -8.57
C GLU A 41 3.26 -18.18 -9.91
N GLY A 42 4.57 -18.04 -10.12
CA GLY A 42 5.12 -17.45 -11.33
C GLY A 42 5.06 -15.91 -11.36
N THR A 43 4.76 -15.24 -10.26
CA THR A 43 4.89 -13.79 -10.13
C THR A 43 6.35 -13.36 -10.31
N VAL A 44 6.64 -12.51 -11.29
CA VAL A 44 7.99 -12.02 -11.61
C VAL A 44 8.09 -10.50 -11.70
N SER A 45 6.99 -9.80 -11.99
CA SER A 45 6.95 -8.33 -12.10
C SER A 45 5.97 -7.75 -11.08
N VAL A 46 6.50 -7.02 -10.10
CA VAL A 46 5.72 -6.50 -8.98
C VAL A 46 5.88 -4.99 -8.87
N LEU A 47 4.78 -4.28 -8.62
CA LEU A 47 4.77 -2.89 -8.16
C LEU A 47 4.41 -2.89 -6.68
N ASP A 48 5.22 -2.23 -5.87
CA ASP A 48 5.00 -2.04 -4.44
C ASP A 48 4.70 -0.56 -4.15
N LEU A 49 3.51 -0.29 -3.66
CA LEU A 49 3.01 1.07 -3.36
C LEU A 49 3.20 1.39 -1.87
N GLY A 50 4.03 2.40 -1.59
CA GLY A 50 4.40 2.77 -0.24
C GLY A 50 5.34 1.75 0.41
N GLY A 51 6.20 1.11 -0.39
CA GLY A 51 7.08 0.04 0.09
C GLY A 51 8.15 0.47 1.09
N GLY A 52 8.29 1.77 1.35
CA GLY A 52 9.15 2.31 2.40
C GLY A 52 10.57 1.75 2.38
N THR A 53 10.97 1.10 3.47
CA THR A 53 12.29 0.45 3.61
C THR A 53 12.34 -0.98 3.04
N GLY A 54 11.23 -1.49 2.48
CA GLY A 54 11.14 -2.80 1.81
C GLY A 54 11.05 -3.99 2.75
N LEU A 55 10.41 -3.86 3.91
CA LEU A 55 10.27 -4.98 4.86
C LEU A 55 9.43 -6.14 4.30
N GLU A 56 8.40 -5.88 3.47
CA GLU A 56 7.58 -6.88 2.79
C GLU A 56 8.35 -7.60 1.66
N LEU A 57 9.44 -7.03 1.19
CA LEU A 57 10.23 -7.61 0.10
C LEU A 57 11.14 -8.77 0.57
N PHE A 58 11.42 -8.88 1.87
CA PHE A 58 12.15 -10.04 2.40
C PHE A 58 11.40 -11.34 2.12
N PRO A 59 10.17 -11.56 2.63
CA PRO A 59 9.40 -12.77 2.31
C PRO A 59 9.07 -12.88 0.81
N LEU A 60 8.91 -11.76 0.08
CA LEU A 60 8.67 -11.78 -1.35
C LEU A 60 9.84 -12.41 -2.12
N PHE A 61 11.06 -11.96 -1.88
CA PHE A 61 12.24 -12.50 -2.56
C PHE A 61 12.65 -13.89 -2.07
N GLU A 62 12.25 -14.27 -0.85
CA GLU A 62 12.39 -15.65 -0.36
C GLU A 62 11.54 -16.61 -1.20
N ARG A 63 10.29 -16.23 -1.52
CA ARG A 63 9.37 -17.04 -2.31
C ARG A 63 9.57 -16.90 -3.83
N PHE A 64 9.89 -15.70 -4.30
CA PHE A 64 10.05 -15.35 -5.72
C PHE A 64 11.44 -14.77 -5.98
N PRO A 65 12.50 -15.58 -5.97
CA PRO A 65 13.88 -15.10 -6.08
C PRO A 65 14.19 -14.38 -7.39
N GLU A 66 13.44 -14.67 -8.47
CA GLU A 66 13.60 -14.05 -9.77
C GLU A 66 12.75 -12.79 -9.97
N ALA A 67 11.94 -12.42 -8.97
CA ALA A 67 11.07 -11.25 -9.08
C ALA A 67 11.89 -9.97 -9.22
N ARG A 68 11.33 -9.03 -10.01
CA ARG A 68 11.78 -7.65 -10.09
C ARG A 68 10.69 -6.75 -9.56
N VAL A 69 11.05 -5.83 -8.68
CA VAL A 69 10.09 -4.99 -7.98
C VAL A 69 10.34 -3.52 -8.31
N THR A 70 9.29 -2.84 -8.72
CA THR A 70 9.26 -1.38 -8.76
C THR A 70 8.64 -0.92 -7.44
N VAL A 71 9.34 -0.09 -6.67
CA VAL A 71 8.85 0.48 -5.41
C VAL A 71 8.55 1.95 -5.61
N ALA A 72 7.30 2.34 -5.43
CA ALA A 72 6.87 3.73 -5.45
C ALA A 72 6.64 4.23 -4.02
N ASP A 73 7.34 5.27 -3.62
CA ASP A 73 7.22 5.88 -2.30
C ASP A 73 7.45 7.39 -2.37
N ILE A 74 6.81 8.15 -1.48
CA ILE A 74 6.94 9.61 -1.44
C ILE A 74 8.20 10.06 -0.69
N SER A 75 8.74 9.21 0.19
CA SER A 75 9.90 9.51 1.03
C SER A 75 11.22 9.09 0.36
N PRO A 76 12.08 10.03 -0.05
CA PRO A 76 13.39 9.68 -0.58
C PRO A 76 14.27 8.97 0.45
N LYS A 77 14.14 9.28 1.75
CA LYS A 77 14.92 8.63 2.79
C LYS A 77 14.56 7.15 2.97
N MET A 78 13.25 6.82 2.84
CA MET A 78 12.81 5.42 2.84
C MET A 78 13.42 4.66 1.66
N LEU A 79 13.36 5.24 0.46
CA LEU A 79 13.95 4.63 -0.73
C LEU A 79 15.48 4.51 -0.65
N GLU A 80 16.16 5.47 -0.05
CA GLU A 80 17.62 5.36 0.23
C GLU A 80 17.93 4.19 1.16
N ALA A 81 17.13 3.97 2.20
CA ALA A 81 17.28 2.82 3.10
C ALA A 81 16.99 1.50 2.37
N LEU A 82 15.95 1.45 1.55
CA LEU A 82 15.61 0.32 0.69
C LEU A 82 16.80 -0.08 -0.21
N MET A 83 17.46 0.90 -0.85
CA MET A 83 18.57 0.64 -1.75
C MET A 83 19.85 0.15 -1.06
N ARG A 84 19.85 0.04 0.27
CA ARG A 84 20.92 -0.63 1.05
C ARG A 84 20.59 -2.09 1.38
N ARG A 85 19.39 -2.58 0.99
CA ARG A 85 18.99 -3.98 1.23
C ARG A 85 19.75 -4.95 0.31
N PRO A 86 19.90 -6.22 0.71
CA PRO A 86 20.68 -7.21 -0.05
C PRO A 86 20.09 -7.55 -1.44
N PHE A 87 18.86 -7.13 -1.72
CA PHE A 87 18.14 -7.34 -2.96
C PHE A 87 18.00 -6.06 -3.83
N ALA A 88 18.77 -5.01 -3.54
CA ALA A 88 18.67 -3.72 -4.22
C ALA A 88 18.88 -3.79 -5.75
N ASP A 89 19.66 -4.76 -6.22
CA ASP A 89 19.91 -5.01 -7.65
C ASP A 89 18.66 -5.46 -8.43
N ARG A 90 17.61 -5.88 -7.71
CA ARG A 90 16.30 -6.27 -8.29
C ARG A 90 15.22 -5.21 -8.11
N ILE A 91 15.59 -4.05 -7.55
CA ILE A 91 14.67 -2.95 -7.25
C ILE A 91 14.85 -1.80 -8.23
N ARG A 92 13.73 -1.28 -8.71
CA ARG A 92 13.61 0.04 -9.32
C ARG A 92 12.80 0.93 -8.39
N THR A 93 13.28 2.13 -8.08
CA THR A 93 12.56 3.08 -7.22
C THR A 93 11.91 4.19 -8.05
N ILE A 94 10.73 4.63 -7.61
CA ILE A 94 10.01 5.81 -8.10
C ILE A 94 9.70 6.67 -6.87
N CYS A 95 10.34 7.85 -6.79
CA CYS A 95 10.11 8.79 -5.69
C CYS A 95 9.08 9.83 -6.11
N GLY A 96 7.95 9.92 -5.41
CA GLY A 96 6.95 10.94 -5.64
C GLY A 96 5.53 10.53 -5.27
N ASP A 97 4.60 11.46 -5.49
CA ASP A 97 3.17 11.24 -5.24
C ASP A 97 2.60 10.19 -6.21
N PHE A 98 1.74 9.31 -5.70
CA PHE A 98 1.12 8.24 -6.49
C PHE A 98 0.27 8.75 -7.66
N PHE A 99 -0.28 9.95 -7.56
CA PHE A 99 -1.10 10.54 -8.63
C PHE A 99 -0.27 11.28 -9.69
N GLU A 100 0.96 11.68 -9.36
CA GLU A 100 1.83 12.44 -10.27
C GLU A 100 2.89 11.57 -10.97
N THR A 101 3.21 10.38 -10.41
CA THR A 101 4.25 9.48 -10.94
C THR A 101 3.70 8.49 -11.96
N ASP A 102 4.48 8.18 -12.98
CA ASP A 102 4.21 7.10 -13.92
C ASP A 102 4.88 5.81 -13.44
N TRP A 103 4.07 4.79 -13.19
CA TRP A 103 4.54 3.49 -12.72
C TRP A 103 4.88 2.53 -13.87
N GLY A 104 4.39 2.82 -15.10
CA GLY A 104 4.35 1.86 -16.20
C GLY A 104 3.17 0.88 -16.07
N THR A 105 3.19 -0.15 -16.87
CA THR A 105 2.11 -1.16 -16.97
C THR A 105 2.66 -2.58 -17.14
N GLY A 106 1.77 -3.57 -17.04
CA GLY A 106 2.12 -4.97 -17.31
C GLY A 106 2.60 -5.74 -16.07
N TYR A 107 2.33 -5.25 -14.88
CA TYR A 107 2.68 -5.94 -13.65
C TYR A 107 1.85 -7.21 -13.43
N ASP A 108 2.51 -8.28 -12.97
CA ASP A 108 1.86 -9.50 -12.49
C ASP A 108 1.07 -9.25 -11.21
N ALA A 109 1.65 -8.42 -10.34
CA ALA A 109 1.04 -8.03 -9.10
C ALA A 109 1.35 -6.58 -8.72
N VAL A 110 0.39 -5.92 -8.09
CA VAL A 110 0.59 -4.72 -7.30
C VAL A 110 0.36 -5.08 -5.84
N ILE A 111 1.28 -4.69 -4.98
CA ILE A 111 1.18 -4.90 -3.54
C ILE A 111 1.21 -3.58 -2.79
N SER A 112 0.66 -3.56 -1.59
CA SER A 112 0.82 -2.46 -0.65
C SER A 112 0.66 -2.97 0.77
N THR A 113 1.45 -2.43 1.70
CA THR A 113 1.32 -2.70 3.14
C THR A 113 1.35 -1.40 3.94
N SER A 114 0.33 -1.17 4.77
CA SER A 114 0.28 -0.04 5.72
C SER A 114 0.48 1.33 5.07
N ALA A 115 -0.05 1.54 3.86
CA ALA A 115 0.18 2.78 3.11
C ALA A 115 -1.10 3.45 2.58
N LEU A 116 -2.14 2.67 2.27
CA LEU A 116 -3.30 3.24 1.58
C LEU A 116 -4.41 3.75 2.50
N HIS A 117 -4.33 3.50 3.81
CA HIS A 117 -5.21 4.10 4.81
C HIS A 117 -5.01 5.62 4.97
N HIS A 118 -4.03 6.18 4.31
CA HIS A 118 -3.78 7.63 4.25
C HIS A 118 -4.58 8.35 3.16
N PHE A 119 -5.50 7.67 2.47
CA PHE A 119 -6.31 8.24 1.39
C PHE A 119 -7.79 8.21 1.75
N ASP A 120 -8.50 9.30 1.49
CA ASP A 120 -9.96 9.34 1.58
C ASP A 120 -10.61 8.45 0.50
N PRO A 121 -11.92 8.13 0.60
CA PRO A 121 -12.58 7.21 -0.32
C PRO A 121 -12.49 7.63 -1.80
N GLU A 122 -12.57 8.93 -2.09
CA GLU A 122 -12.52 9.44 -3.47
C GLU A 122 -11.13 9.24 -4.08
N ASP A 123 -10.10 9.65 -3.35
CA ASP A 123 -8.71 9.48 -3.78
C ASP A 123 -8.33 8.01 -3.86
N LYS A 124 -8.79 7.18 -2.91
CA LYS A 124 -8.55 5.74 -2.91
C LYS A 124 -9.19 5.06 -4.12
N LEU A 125 -10.40 5.45 -4.54
CA LEU A 125 -11.01 4.94 -5.76
C LEU A 125 -10.19 5.31 -7.01
N ARG A 126 -9.69 6.54 -7.10
CA ARG A 126 -8.82 6.98 -8.19
C ARG A 126 -7.52 6.17 -8.22
N LEU A 127 -6.94 5.93 -7.05
CA LEU A 127 -5.73 5.12 -6.88
C LEU A 127 -5.97 3.66 -7.32
N TYR A 128 -7.08 3.05 -6.91
CA TYR A 128 -7.41 1.69 -7.29
C TYR A 128 -7.66 1.52 -8.80
N ARG A 129 -8.24 2.52 -9.46
CA ARG A 129 -8.34 2.55 -10.93
C ARG A 129 -6.97 2.59 -11.58
N LYS A 130 -6.06 3.42 -11.07
CA LYS A 130 -4.67 3.47 -11.56
C LYS A 130 -3.93 2.15 -11.34
N VAL A 131 -4.15 1.49 -10.20
CA VAL A 131 -3.64 0.13 -9.93
C VAL A 131 -4.21 -0.87 -10.93
N PHE A 132 -5.51 -0.82 -11.18
CA PHE A 132 -6.16 -1.68 -12.18
C PHE A 132 -5.53 -1.50 -13.57
N ASP A 133 -5.31 -0.26 -14.00
CA ASP A 133 -4.75 0.06 -15.31
C ASP A 133 -3.32 -0.44 -15.49
N CYS A 134 -2.49 -0.40 -14.45
CA CYS A 134 -1.09 -0.83 -14.54
C CYS A 134 -0.89 -2.36 -14.45
N LEU A 135 -1.88 -3.12 -14.00
CA LEU A 135 -1.85 -4.57 -14.00
C LEU A 135 -2.06 -5.15 -15.40
N ARG A 136 -1.40 -6.28 -15.68
CA ARG A 136 -1.76 -7.10 -16.85
C ARG A 136 -3.08 -7.85 -16.62
N GLU A 137 -3.67 -8.38 -17.70
CA GLU A 137 -4.80 -9.29 -17.58
C GLU A 137 -4.45 -10.49 -16.70
N GLY A 138 -5.35 -10.84 -15.79
CA GLY A 138 -5.14 -11.86 -14.77
C GLY A 138 -4.20 -11.46 -13.64
N GLY A 139 -3.69 -10.24 -13.64
CA GLY A 139 -2.84 -9.68 -12.59
C GLY A 139 -3.61 -9.50 -11.27
N GLN A 140 -2.88 -9.43 -10.16
CA GLN A 140 -3.44 -9.33 -8.81
C GLN A 140 -3.11 -7.99 -8.15
N PHE A 141 -4.05 -7.46 -7.39
CA PHE A 141 -3.80 -6.44 -6.38
C PHE A 141 -3.94 -7.03 -4.98
N LEU A 142 -2.94 -6.82 -4.13
CA LEU A 142 -2.94 -7.25 -2.73
C LEU A 142 -2.64 -6.04 -1.85
N ASN A 143 -3.58 -5.70 -0.98
CA ASN A 143 -3.43 -4.61 -0.01
C ASN A 143 -3.61 -5.15 1.41
N SER A 144 -2.56 -5.10 2.22
CA SER A 144 -2.64 -5.41 3.64
C SER A 144 -2.59 -4.11 4.43
N ASP A 145 -3.74 -3.69 4.93
CA ASP A 145 -3.88 -2.35 5.46
C ASP A 145 -4.77 -2.27 6.71
N LYS A 146 -4.60 -1.16 7.41
CA LYS A 146 -5.42 -0.78 8.54
C LYS A 146 -6.85 -0.51 8.10
N VAL A 147 -7.82 -0.99 8.87
CA VAL A 147 -9.25 -0.82 8.61
C VAL A 147 -9.98 -0.30 9.83
N SER A 148 -11.07 0.44 9.63
CA SER A 148 -12.06 0.72 10.68
C SER A 148 -12.87 -0.53 11.00
N GLY A 149 -13.37 -0.63 12.22
CA GLY A 149 -14.21 -1.74 12.63
C GLY A 149 -15.55 -1.83 11.88
N ASN A 150 -16.09 -0.68 11.48
CA ASN A 150 -17.36 -0.55 10.74
C ASN A 150 -17.50 0.85 10.11
N ARG A 151 -18.55 1.03 9.28
CA ARG A 151 -18.81 2.32 8.60
C ARG A 151 -19.09 3.49 9.55
N ALA A 152 -19.69 3.25 10.69
CA ALA A 152 -19.97 4.32 11.66
C ALA A 152 -18.67 4.83 12.33
N GLU A 153 -17.67 3.97 12.48
CA GLU A 153 -16.32 4.38 12.91
C GLU A 153 -15.61 5.14 11.80
N GLU A 154 -15.62 4.63 10.58
CA GLU A 154 -15.09 5.29 9.38
C GLU A 154 -15.65 6.72 9.24
N GLU A 155 -16.98 6.88 9.30
CA GLU A 155 -17.64 8.19 9.19
C GLU A 155 -17.20 9.15 10.29
N ARG A 156 -17.05 8.67 11.54
CA ARG A 156 -16.56 9.49 12.65
C ARG A 156 -15.11 9.94 12.43
N ASP A 157 -14.25 9.03 12.01
CA ASP A 157 -12.82 9.32 11.83
C ASP A 157 -12.62 10.32 10.68
N LEU A 158 -13.34 10.14 9.58
CA LEU A 158 -13.35 11.08 8.45
C LEU A 158 -13.87 12.47 8.86
N ALA A 159 -14.96 12.52 9.65
CA ALA A 159 -15.53 13.77 10.14
C ALA A 159 -14.57 14.49 11.10
N GLN A 160 -13.96 13.78 12.03
CA GLN A 160 -12.98 14.35 12.98
C GLN A 160 -11.75 14.89 12.25
N TYR A 161 -11.26 14.18 11.25
CA TYR A 161 -10.15 14.65 10.43
C TYR A 161 -10.51 15.92 9.65
N ALA A 162 -11.73 16.00 9.11
CA ALA A 162 -12.22 17.17 8.39
C ALA A 162 -12.39 18.42 9.29
N GLU A 163 -12.80 18.21 10.56
CA GLU A 163 -13.00 19.29 11.54
C GLU A 163 -11.68 19.85 12.08
N ASP A 164 -10.71 19.01 12.36
CA ASP A 164 -9.43 19.42 12.93
C ASP A 164 -8.23 18.64 12.34
N PRO A 165 -7.86 18.95 11.08
CA PRO A 165 -6.75 18.28 10.42
C PRO A 165 -5.38 18.58 11.08
N VAL A 166 -5.28 19.65 11.87
CA VAL A 166 -4.02 20.02 12.59
C VAL A 166 -3.73 19.09 13.76
N ARG A 167 -4.76 18.50 14.35
CA ARG A 167 -4.63 17.54 15.45
C ARG A 167 -3.89 16.26 15.02
N TRP A 168 -3.94 15.92 13.74
CA TRP A 168 -3.37 14.71 13.20
C TRP A 168 -2.02 15.02 12.56
N PRO A 169 -0.93 14.34 12.95
CA PRO A 169 0.39 14.57 12.37
C PRO A 169 0.47 14.18 10.88
N HIS A 170 -0.50 13.41 10.42
CA HIS A 170 -0.73 13.00 9.04
C HIS A 170 -2.16 12.44 8.94
N MET A 171 -2.67 12.34 7.72
CA MET A 171 -3.96 11.69 7.50
C MET A 171 -3.87 10.20 7.84
N ASP A 172 -4.71 9.74 8.75
CA ASP A 172 -4.86 8.32 9.14
C ASP A 172 -6.36 8.05 9.26
N THR A 173 -6.98 7.72 8.14
CA THR A 173 -8.43 7.54 8.01
C THR A 173 -8.71 6.17 7.38
N PRO A 174 -8.52 5.08 8.15
CA PRO A 174 -8.79 3.74 7.65
C PRO A 174 -10.28 3.58 7.33
N LEU A 175 -10.57 2.91 6.22
CA LEU A 175 -11.94 2.64 5.78
C LEU A 175 -12.43 1.31 6.34
N ALA A 176 -13.75 1.16 6.45
CA ALA A 176 -14.35 -0.11 6.81
C ALA A 176 -14.11 -1.16 5.71
N PRO A 177 -13.99 -2.45 6.03
CA PRO A 177 -13.80 -3.49 5.03
C PRO A 177 -14.88 -3.51 3.94
N SER A 178 -16.12 -3.15 4.27
CA SER A 178 -17.21 -3.03 3.30
C SER A 178 -16.99 -1.89 2.30
N THR A 179 -16.46 -0.76 2.75
CA THR A 179 -16.12 0.38 1.89
C THR A 179 -14.95 0.02 0.97
N GLU A 180 -13.92 -0.63 1.50
CA GLU A 180 -12.79 -1.12 0.68
C GLU A 180 -13.25 -2.06 -0.44
N LEU A 181 -14.15 -3.00 -0.14
CA LEU A 181 -14.72 -3.92 -1.14
C LEU A 181 -15.47 -3.15 -2.25
N GLU A 182 -16.33 -2.21 -1.88
CA GLU A 182 -17.07 -1.38 -2.83
C GLU A 182 -16.12 -0.55 -3.74
N LEU A 183 -15.05 0.00 -3.18
CA LEU A 183 -14.07 0.78 -3.95
C LEU A 183 -13.31 -0.11 -4.95
N LEU A 184 -12.93 -1.33 -4.54
CA LEU A 184 -12.28 -2.29 -5.43
C LEU A 184 -13.20 -2.74 -6.57
N GLU A 185 -14.48 -3.05 -6.27
CA GLU A 185 -15.49 -3.38 -7.29
C GLU A 185 -15.70 -2.21 -8.26
N ASN A 186 -15.83 -0.98 -7.74
CA ASN A 186 -16.01 0.24 -8.55
C ASN A 186 -14.76 0.61 -9.37
N ALA A 187 -13.58 0.11 -9.00
CA ALA A 187 -12.36 0.24 -9.79
C ALA A 187 -12.26 -0.79 -10.92
N GLY A 188 -13.15 -1.80 -10.96
CA GLY A 188 -13.21 -2.83 -12.00
C GLY A 188 -12.63 -4.18 -11.59
N PHE A 189 -12.16 -4.33 -10.35
CA PHE A 189 -11.63 -5.60 -9.87
C PHE A 189 -12.72 -6.66 -9.68
N THR A 190 -12.30 -7.90 -9.80
CA THR A 190 -13.13 -9.09 -9.60
C THR A 190 -12.44 -10.06 -8.63
N ARG A 191 -13.13 -11.15 -8.25
CA ARG A 191 -12.59 -12.18 -7.35
C ARG A 191 -11.96 -11.58 -6.09
N ILE A 192 -12.63 -10.59 -5.51
CA ILE A 192 -12.15 -9.88 -4.34
C ILE A 192 -12.35 -10.77 -3.11
N THR A 193 -11.30 -10.90 -2.30
CA THR A 193 -11.36 -11.62 -1.02
C THR A 193 -10.78 -10.77 0.10
N VAL A 194 -11.24 -11.01 1.32
CA VAL A 194 -10.74 -10.38 2.53
C VAL A 194 -10.30 -11.45 3.50
N ARG A 195 -9.12 -11.30 4.08
CA ARG A 195 -8.58 -12.20 5.11
C ARG A 195 -8.23 -11.43 6.36
N LEU A 196 -8.43 -12.06 7.51
CA LEU A 196 -7.90 -11.60 8.78
C LEU A 196 -6.37 -11.73 8.76
N THR A 197 -5.71 -10.79 9.41
CA THR A 197 -4.27 -10.85 9.71
C THR A 197 -4.06 -11.18 11.18
N ASP A 198 -2.82 -11.26 11.60
CA ASP A 198 -2.45 -11.36 13.02
C ASP A 198 -2.64 -10.05 13.80
N GLN A 199 -2.88 -8.94 13.08
CA GLN A 199 -3.21 -7.64 13.66
C GLN A 199 -4.74 -7.45 13.61
N GLU A 200 -5.34 -7.11 14.75
CA GLU A 200 -6.79 -7.03 14.91
C GLU A 200 -7.44 -5.97 13.99
N ASP A 201 -6.74 -4.85 13.78
CA ASP A 201 -7.15 -3.72 12.95
C ASP A 201 -6.64 -3.75 11.51
N TYR A 202 -6.08 -4.88 11.05
CA TYR A 202 -5.59 -5.06 9.68
C TYR A 202 -6.37 -6.13 8.93
N ARG A 203 -6.51 -5.91 7.61
CA ARG A 203 -7.07 -6.91 6.68
C ARG A 203 -6.20 -7.01 5.43
N LEU A 204 -6.07 -8.23 4.92
CA LEU A 204 -5.51 -8.46 3.60
C LEU A 204 -6.65 -8.55 2.59
N PHE A 205 -6.70 -7.59 1.68
CA PHE A 205 -7.55 -7.61 0.50
C PHE A 205 -6.79 -8.19 -0.68
N THR A 206 -7.39 -9.10 -1.42
CA THR A 206 -6.87 -9.56 -2.72
C THR A 206 -7.92 -9.35 -3.79
N ALA A 207 -7.51 -8.89 -4.96
CA ALA A 207 -8.38 -8.61 -6.08
C ALA A 207 -7.69 -8.96 -7.40
N VAL A 208 -8.45 -9.25 -8.46
CA VAL A 208 -7.92 -9.68 -9.76
C VAL A 208 -8.46 -8.78 -10.86
N LYS A 209 -7.59 -8.38 -11.79
CA LYS A 209 -7.96 -7.79 -13.07
C LYS A 209 -8.31 -8.93 -14.05
N ASN A 210 -9.53 -8.92 -14.62
CA ASN A 210 -9.97 -9.86 -15.65
C ASN A 210 -10.29 -9.11 -16.93
#